data_6b8c6d40478f31af3f888ea5c19b1e04
#
_entry.id   6b8c6d40478f31af3f888ea5c19b1e04
#
_cell.length_a   1.000
_cell.length_b   1.000
_cell.length_c   1.000
_cell.angle_alpha   90.00
_cell.angle_beta   90.00
_cell.angle_gamma   90.00
#
_symmetry.space_group_name_H-M   'P 1'
#
loop_
_entity.id
_entity.type
_entity.pdbx_description
1 polymer ?
#
loop_
_entity_poly.entity_id
_entity_poly.type
_entity_poly.pdbx_seq_one_letter_code
_entity_poly.pdbx_strand_id
1 'polypeptide(L)' 'MKNVVIYYVGGRRYLEMVLKDNVCKELSDWFKDDYSGSKMEIKVNDTVKILNKNLICQIDITKMRD' A
#
# COMPACT_ATOMS: atom_id res chain seq x y z
N MET A 1 -12.54 6.17 3.67
CA MET A 1 -11.83 5.06 3.01
C MET A 1 -11.34 5.47 1.64
N LYS A 2 -10.26 4.88 1.21
CA LYS A 2 -9.66 5.18 -0.10
C LYS A 2 -9.32 3.89 -0.83
N ASN A 3 -9.34 3.96 -2.16
CA ASN A 3 -8.90 2.86 -2.99
C ASN A 3 -7.38 2.94 -3.17
N VAL A 4 -6.71 1.82 -2.92
CA VAL A 4 -5.26 1.74 -2.98
C VAL A 4 -4.87 0.68 -3.98
N VAL A 5 -4.00 1.04 -4.92
CA VAL A 5 -3.45 0.10 -5.90
C VAL A 5 -1.94 0.12 -5.75
N ILE A 6 -1.36 -1.03 -5.51
CA ILE A 6 0.08 -1.22 -5.36
C ILE A 6 0.60 -1.96 -6.57
N TYR A 7 1.55 -1.34 -7.27
CA TYR A 7 2.18 -1.93 -8.45
C TYR A 7 3.57 -2.45 -8.10
N TYR A 8 3.83 -3.68 -8.50
CA TYR A 8 5.10 -4.35 -8.21
C TYR A 8 6.07 -4.21 -9.37
N VAL A 9 7.35 -4.27 -9.03
CA VAL A 9 8.43 -4.30 -10.01
C VAL A 9 8.26 -5.55 -10.88
N GLY A 10 8.47 -5.40 -12.19
CA GLY A 10 8.26 -6.50 -13.14
C GLY A 10 7.00 -6.35 -13.98
N GLY A 11 6.23 -5.32 -13.72
CA GLY A 11 5.28 -4.73 -14.68
C GLY A 11 3.91 -5.35 -14.83
N ARG A 12 3.58 -6.48 -14.20
CA ARG A 12 2.28 -7.10 -14.45
C ARG A 12 1.48 -7.48 -13.21
N ARG A 13 2.04 -7.28 -12.03
CA ARG A 13 1.35 -7.58 -10.78
C ARG A 13 0.92 -6.30 -10.11
N TYR A 14 -0.30 -6.32 -9.63
CA TYR A 14 -0.80 -5.25 -8.79
C TYR A 14 -1.70 -5.84 -7.70
N LEU A 15 -1.82 -5.11 -6.62
CA LEU A 15 -2.71 -5.45 -5.51
C LEU A 15 -3.65 -4.27 -5.30
N GLU A 16 -4.95 -4.53 -5.34
CA GLU A 16 -5.97 -3.51 -5.13
C GLU A 16 -6.71 -3.78 -3.83
N MET A 17 -6.91 -2.73 -3.04
CA MET A 17 -7.61 -2.85 -1.76
C MET A 17 -8.22 -1.52 -1.35
N VAL A 18 -9.19 -1.59 -0.46
CA VAL A 18 -9.83 -0.42 0.14
C VAL A 18 -9.33 -0.32 1.58
N LEU A 19 -8.73 0.82 1.92
CA LEU A 19 -8.13 1.02 3.24
C LEU A 19 -8.69 2.27 3.91
N LYS A 20 -8.67 2.27 5.24
CA LYS A 20 -9.02 3.44 6.04
C LYS A 20 -8.00 4.54 5.80
N ASP A 21 -8.44 5.80 5.96
CA ASP A 21 -7.60 6.95 5.70
C ASP A 21 -6.31 6.97 6.52
N ASN A 22 -6.37 6.57 7.78
CA ASN A 22 -5.18 6.50 8.64
C ASN A 22 -4.19 5.45 8.16
N VAL A 23 -4.67 4.32 7.66
CA VAL A 23 -3.81 3.27 7.09
C VAL A 23 -3.18 3.73 5.79
N CYS A 24 -3.94 4.45 4.97
CA CYS A 24 -3.41 5.03 3.73
C CYS A 24 -2.27 6.00 4.02
N LYS A 25 -2.41 6.83 5.06
CA LYS A 25 -1.37 7.76 5.46
C LYS A 25 -0.12 7.03 5.93
N GLU A 26 -0.28 6.01 6.77
CA GLU A 26 0.84 5.20 7.23
C GLU A 26 1.57 4.52 6.07
N LEU A 27 0.82 3.98 5.13
CA LEU A 27 1.37 3.35 3.93
C LEU A 27 2.18 4.34 3.10
N SER A 28 1.62 5.51 2.85
CA SER A 28 2.27 6.56 2.08
C SER A 28 3.55 7.05 2.77
N ASP A 29 3.48 7.31 4.07
CA ASP A 29 4.64 7.77 4.85
C ASP A 29 5.75 6.72 4.85
N TRP A 30 5.39 5.46 5.04
CA TRP A 30 6.35 4.36 4.99
C TRP A 30 7.02 4.25 3.62
N PHE A 31 6.26 4.35 2.56
CA PHE A 31 6.79 4.20 1.20
C PHE A 31 7.74 5.33 0.82
N LYS A 32 7.45 6.55 1.29
CA LYS A 32 8.26 7.73 0.99
C LYS A 32 9.53 7.84 1.84
N ASP A 33 9.54 7.22 3.01
CA ASP A 33 10.63 7.37 3.98
C ASP A 33 11.75 6.39 3.65
N ASP A 34 12.89 6.92 3.21
CA ASP A 34 14.06 6.10 2.85
C ASP A 34 14.66 5.37 4.05
N TYR A 35 14.36 5.82 5.26
CA TYR A 35 14.88 5.24 6.49
C TYR A 35 13.93 4.27 7.17
N SER A 36 12.71 4.14 6.66
CA SER A 36 11.77 3.17 7.20
C SER A 36 12.16 1.76 6.78
N GLY A 37 11.70 0.76 7.54
CA GLY A 37 11.97 -0.64 7.22
C GLY A 37 11.44 -1.06 5.86
N SER A 38 12.04 -2.09 5.29
CA SER A 38 11.66 -2.58 3.97
C SER A 38 10.30 -3.30 3.95
N LYS A 39 9.76 -3.65 5.11
CA LYS A 39 8.51 -4.40 5.20
C LYS A 39 7.49 -3.65 6.02
N MET A 40 6.23 -3.78 5.62
CA MET A 40 5.09 -3.21 6.32
C MET A 40 3.96 -4.23 6.35
N GLU A 41 3.30 -4.36 7.50
CA GLU A 41 2.10 -5.17 7.64
C GLU A 41 0.85 -4.30 7.51
N ILE A 42 -0.12 -4.79 6.75
CA ILE A 42 -1.44 -4.18 6.64
C ILE A 42 -2.47 -5.26 6.93
N LYS A 43 -3.37 -4.99 7.85
CA LYS A 43 -4.46 -5.89 8.16
C LYS A 43 -5.71 -5.46 7.39
N VAL A 44 -6.21 -6.35 6.54
CA VAL A 44 -7.43 -6.14 5.77
C VAL A 44 -8.38 -7.29 6.07
N ASN A 45 -9.49 -6.98 6.75
CA ASN A 45 -10.40 -8.00 7.26
C ASN A 45 -9.62 -8.99 8.14
N ASP A 46 -9.68 -10.28 7.83
CA ASP A 46 -8.98 -11.32 8.58
C ASP A 46 -7.63 -11.67 7.97
N THR A 47 -7.17 -10.90 7.01
CA THR A 47 -5.93 -11.18 6.29
C THR A 47 -4.88 -10.14 6.67
N VAL A 48 -3.69 -10.62 7.02
CA VAL A 48 -2.52 -9.77 7.19
C VAL A 48 -1.72 -9.80 5.89
N LYS A 49 -1.53 -8.63 5.30
CA LYS A 49 -0.71 -8.50 4.10
C LYS A 49 0.63 -7.90 4.48
N ILE A 50 1.70 -8.55 4.09
CA ILE A 50 3.06 -8.10 4.34
C ILE A 50 3.62 -7.58 3.02
N LEU A 51 3.96 -6.30 2.98
CA LEU A 51 4.47 -5.64 1.79
C LEU A 51 5.99 -5.49 1.90
N ASN A 52 6.67 -5.67 0.77
CA ASN A 52 8.11 -5.43 0.68
C ASN A 52 8.35 -4.22 -0.22
N LYS A 53 8.88 -3.15 0.37
CA LYS A 53 9.14 -1.89 -0.33
C LYS A 53 10.01 -2.06 -1.58
N ASN A 54 10.98 -2.97 -1.50
CA ASN A 54 11.93 -3.19 -2.59
C ASN A 54 11.27 -3.82 -3.84
N LEU A 55 10.08 -4.38 -3.70
CA LEU A 55 9.34 -4.99 -4.79
C LEU A 55 8.22 -4.10 -5.33
N ILE A 56 8.04 -2.91 -4.75
CA ILE A 56 6.97 -1.99 -5.13
C ILE A 56 7.55 -0.83 -5.92
N CYS A 57 6.98 -0.56 -7.10
CA CYS A 57 7.42 0.58 -7.90
C CYS A 57 6.49 1.79 -7.78
N GLN A 58 5.21 1.58 -7.46
CA GLN A 58 4.22 2.66 -7.41
C GLN A 58 3.06 2.29 -6.50
N ILE A 59 2.56 3.28 -5.78
CA ILE A 59 1.33 3.13 -4.99
C ILE A 59 0.41 4.29 -5.37
N ASP A 60 -0.80 3.94 -5.84
CA ASP A 60 -1.85 4.91 -6.16
C ASP A 60 -2.89 4.89 -5.05
N ILE A 61 -3.13 6.05 -4.47
CA ILE A 61 -4.16 6.22 -3.44
C ILE A 61 -5.20 7.19 -3.99
N THR A 62 -6.41 6.68 -4.19
CA THR A 62 -7.47 7.45 -4.83
C THR A 62 -8.66 7.56 -3.90
N LYS A 63 -9.17 8.77 -3.73
CA LYS A 63 -10.36 9.01 -2.95
C LYS A 63 -11.55 8.31 -3.60
N MET A 64 -12.28 7.53 -2.81
CA MET A 64 -13.49 6.87 -3.30
C MET A 64 -14.59 7.91 -3.49
N ARG A 65 -15.33 7.74 -4.58
CA ARG A 65 -16.53 8.54 -4.83
C ARG A 65 -17.74 7.81 -4.25
N ASP A 66 -18.57 8.56 -3.62
CA ASP A 66 -19.86 8.06 -3.12
C ASP A 66 -20.88 7.94 -4.27
#